data_3ff567357419d2c23984dbae014d3b98
#
_entry.id   3ff567357419d2c23984dbae014d3b98
#
_cell.length_a   1.000
_cell.length_b   1.000
_cell.length_c   1.000
_cell.angle_alpha   90.00
_cell.angle_beta   90.00
_cell.angle_gamma   90.00
#
_symmetry.space_group_name_H-M   'P 1'
#
loop_
_entity.id
_entity.type
_entity.pdbx_description
1 polymer ?
#
loop_
_entity_poly.entity_id
_entity_poly.type
_entity_poly.pdbx_seq_one_letter_code
_entity_poly.pdbx_strand_id
1 'polypeptide(L)'
;MTLTKSQIQEPTNTNILLDTAADCLRFVTEFFEVISQSAPHIYHSALLLTPQLSIIWKLYNQQIYSLARVVIGMPGSWDSCTATARTTDKVHHAAWSPCGQFIATGFLGMVLVQDSNTLERLSTLKPPDSLSNYLPVFLTFSPNGNLLACAYKT
;
A
#
# COMPACT_ATOMS: atom_id res chain seq x y z
N MET A 1 19.72 -22.85 36.71
CA MET A 1 19.05 -22.67 35.41
C MET A 1 18.87 -21.18 35.22
N THR A 2 19.83 -20.55 34.53
CA THR A 2 19.95 -19.10 34.41
C THR A 2 19.26 -18.67 33.12
N LEU A 3 18.17 -17.90 33.24
CA LEU A 3 17.49 -17.31 32.12
C LEU A 3 18.34 -16.16 31.57
N THR A 4 18.81 -16.32 30.35
CA THR A 4 19.52 -15.30 29.59
C THR A 4 18.55 -14.18 29.24
N LYS A 5 18.85 -12.95 29.69
CA LYS A 5 18.21 -11.73 29.25
C LYS A 5 18.36 -11.61 27.74
N SER A 6 17.24 -11.65 27.00
CA SER A 6 17.22 -11.25 25.60
C SER A 6 17.68 -9.78 25.54
N GLN A 7 18.77 -9.53 24.84
CA GLN A 7 19.26 -8.18 24.54
C GLN A 7 18.17 -7.48 23.72
N ILE A 8 17.50 -6.53 24.34
CA ILE A 8 16.73 -5.53 23.63
C ILE A 8 17.78 -4.66 22.94
N GLN A 9 17.95 -4.87 21.66
CA GLN A 9 18.83 -4.06 20.81
C GLN A 9 18.24 -2.64 20.81
N GLU A 10 18.99 -1.66 21.30
CA GLU A 10 18.60 -0.26 21.18
C GLU A 10 18.43 0.09 19.69
N PRO A 11 17.38 0.84 19.31
CA PRO A 11 17.14 1.19 17.92
C PRO A 11 18.33 1.99 17.40
N THR A 12 19.05 1.45 16.44
CA THR A 12 20.13 2.17 15.76
C THR A 12 19.52 3.37 15.01
N ASN A 13 20.25 4.48 14.91
CA ASN A 13 19.79 5.69 14.18
C ASN A 13 19.26 5.37 12.77
N THR A 14 19.79 4.34 12.12
CA THR A 14 19.34 3.87 10.81
C THR A 14 17.90 3.33 10.84
N ASN A 15 17.52 2.61 11.89
CA ASN A 15 16.17 2.07 12.03
C ASN A 15 15.15 3.20 12.25
N ILE A 16 15.50 4.20 13.06
CA ILE A 16 14.63 5.36 13.29
C ILE A 16 14.39 6.14 12.00
N LEU A 17 15.41 6.32 11.16
CA LEU A 17 15.28 6.99 9.88
C LEU A 17 14.39 6.21 8.90
N LEU A 18 14.55 4.88 8.85
CA LEU A 18 13.73 4.01 8.01
C LEU A 18 12.27 4.03 8.45
N ASP A 19 12.01 3.93 9.75
CA ASP A 19 10.66 3.98 10.31
C ASP A 19 10.01 5.34 10.04
N THR A 20 10.76 6.42 10.19
CA THR A 20 10.27 7.77 9.89
C THR A 20 9.96 7.93 8.41
N ALA A 21 10.83 7.45 7.52
CA ALA A 21 10.61 7.50 6.07
C ALA A 21 9.38 6.68 5.66
N ALA A 22 9.21 5.49 6.25
CA ALA A 22 8.04 4.64 6.01
C ALA A 22 6.74 5.31 6.48
N ASP A 23 6.75 5.94 7.66
CA ASP A 23 5.61 6.67 8.20
C ASP A 23 5.25 7.89 7.34
N CYS A 24 6.26 8.64 6.86
CA CYS A 24 6.08 9.75 5.92
C CYS A 24 5.48 9.29 4.59
N LEU A 25 6.01 8.20 4.02
CA LEU A 25 5.47 7.64 2.79
C LEU A 25 4.01 7.23 2.97
N ARG A 26 3.69 6.57 4.09
CA ARG A 26 2.34 6.16 4.41
C ARG A 26 1.39 7.36 4.52
N PHE A 27 1.81 8.41 5.22
CA PHE A 27 1.04 9.65 5.36
C PHE A 27 0.73 10.27 3.99
N VAL A 28 1.75 10.40 3.13
CA VAL A 28 1.56 10.98 1.80
C VAL A 28 0.64 10.10 0.94
N THR A 29 0.81 8.79 0.97
CA THR A 29 -0.01 7.87 0.18
C THR A 29 -1.48 7.88 0.62
N GLU A 30 -1.73 7.86 1.92
CA GLU A 30 -3.08 7.84 2.49
C GLU A 30 -3.86 9.12 2.19
N PHE A 31 -3.19 10.27 2.28
CA PHE A 31 -3.83 11.58 2.14
C PHE A 31 -3.55 12.27 0.80
N PHE A 32 -2.97 11.56 -0.19
CA PHE A 32 -2.54 12.14 -1.45
C PHE A 32 -3.66 12.93 -2.17
N GLU A 33 -4.83 12.33 -2.29
CA GLU A 33 -5.97 12.97 -2.97
C GLU A 33 -6.37 14.30 -2.33
N VAL A 34 -6.35 14.35 -1.00
CA VAL A 34 -6.74 15.55 -0.24
C VAL A 34 -5.64 16.62 -0.29
N ILE A 35 -4.39 16.21 -0.10
CA ILE A 35 -3.23 17.12 -0.10
C ILE A 35 -3.01 17.71 -1.50
N SER A 36 -3.21 16.93 -2.56
CA SER A 36 -3.02 17.36 -3.95
C SER A 36 -4.01 18.46 -4.38
N GLN A 37 -5.17 18.54 -3.74
CA GLN A 37 -6.16 19.59 -4.05
C GLN A 37 -5.76 20.94 -3.49
N SER A 38 -5.17 20.99 -2.29
CA SER A 38 -4.76 22.24 -1.65
C SER A 38 -3.78 22.00 -0.50
N ALA A 39 -2.68 22.73 -0.45
CA ALA A 39 -1.67 22.63 0.60
C ALA A 39 -2.22 22.83 2.03
N PRO A 40 -3.19 23.72 2.33
CA PRO A 40 -3.81 23.82 3.65
C PRO A 40 -4.43 22.53 4.16
N HIS A 41 -4.83 21.60 3.28
CA HIS A 41 -5.39 20.31 3.69
C HIS A 41 -4.39 19.43 4.45
N ILE A 42 -3.10 19.68 4.34
CA ILE A 42 -2.10 19.02 5.18
C ILE A 42 -2.43 19.27 6.67
N TYR A 43 -2.70 20.52 7.04
CA TYR A 43 -2.89 20.92 8.43
C TYR A 43 -4.34 20.74 8.91
N HIS A 44 -5.32 21.02 8.05
CA HIS A 44 -6.74 21.03 8.42
C HIS A 44 -7.45 19.68 8.24
N SER A 45 -6.83 18.73 7.55
CA SER A 45 -7.43 17.43 7.26
C SER A 45 -6.46 16.27 7.52
N ALA A 46 -5.35 16.18 6.79
CA ALA A 46 -4.46 15.04 6.84
C ALA A 46 -3.86 14.82 8.23
N LEU A 47 -3.23 15.84 8.80
CA LEU A 47 -2.63 15.73 10.14
C LEU A 47 -3.66 15.45 11.24
N LEU A 48 -4.89 15.99 11.12
CA LEU A 48 -5.97 15.74 12.10
C LEU A 48 -6.41 14.27 12.12
N LEU A 49 -6.35 13.60 10.97
CA LEU A 49 -6.79 12.21 10.79
C LEU A 49 -5.64 11.21 10.87
N THR A 50 -4.41 11.69 11.05
CA THR A 50 -3.22 10.83 11.19
C THR A 50 -3.29 10.01 12.49
N PRO A 51 -2.98 8.70 12.45
CA PRO A 51 -3.00 7.85 13.64
C PRO A 51 -2.10 8.36 14.76
N GLN A 52 -2.54 8.21 16.01
CA GLN A 52 -1.84 8.76 17.19
C GLN A 52 -0.44 8.14 17.43
N LEU A 53 -0.22 6.89 17.00
CA LEU A 53 1.09 6.24 17.13
C LEU A 53 2.05 6.61 16.00
N SER A 54 1.57 7.28 14.93
CA SER A 54 2.40 7.78 13.84
C SER A 54 3.48 8.74 14.35
N ILE A 55 4.65 8.70 13.75
CA ILE A 55 5.77 9.62 14.05
C ILE A 55 5.38 11.04 13.66
N ILE A 56 4.73 11.21 12.50
CA ILE A 56 4.23 12.50 12.03
C ILE A 56 3.26 13.11 13.04
N TRP A 57 2.29 12.34 13.52
CA TRP A 57 1.36 12.83 14.52
C TRP A 57 2.08 13.29 15.79
N LYS A 58 3.04 12.51 16.29
CA LYS A 58 3.82 12.87 17.49
C LYS A 58 4.63 14.15 17.32
N LEU A 59 5.13 14.41 16.12
CA LEU A 59 5.91 15.61 15.83
C LEU A 59 5.04 16.88 15.72
N TYR A 60 3.84 16.76 15.17
CA TYR A 60 3.01 17.91 14.81
C TYR A 60 1.74 18.08 15.64
N ASN A 61 1.42 17.17 16.57
CA ASN A 61 0.18 17.20 17.33
C ASN A 61 -0.05 18.51 18.10
N GLN A 62 0.99 19.11 18.65
CA GLN A 62 0.88 20.37 19.40
C GLN A 62 0.39 21.54 18.54
N GLN A 63 0.78 21.55 17.26
CA GLN A 63 0.35 22.57 16.31
C GLN A 63 -1.11 22.35 15.87
N ILE A 64 -1.55 21.11 15.82
CA ILE A 64 -2.90 20.72 15.38
C ILE A 64 -3.95 21.04 16.45
N TYR A 65 -3.66 20.85 17.72
CA TYR A 65 -4.62 21.07 18.83
C TYR A 65 -5.18 22.50 18.91
N SER A 66 -4.49 23.46 18.31
CA SER A 66 -4.98 24.85 18.23
C SER A 66 -6.05 25.04 17.14
N LEU A 67 -6.18 24.13 16.20
CA LEU A 67 -7.05 24.26 15.02
C LEU A 67 -8.35 23.47 15.16
N ALA A 68 -8.26 22.20 15.52
CA ALA A 68 -9.41 21.32 15.70
C ALA A 68 -9.02 20.07 16.51
N ARG A 69 -10.01 19.39 17.08
CA ARG A 69 -9.82 18.14 17.81
C ARG A 69 -10.81 17.09 17.35
N VAL A 70 -10.30 15.93 16.95
CA VAL A 70 -11.14 14.75 16.72
C VAL A 70 -11.47 14.13 18.09
N VAL A 71 -12.75 14.02 18.40
CA VAL A 71 -13.22 13.56 19.74
C VAL A 71 -13.36 12.03 19.77
N ILE A 72 -13.78 11.42 18.66
CA ILE A 72 -14.07 9.97 18.56
C ILE A 72 -13.65 9.47 17.19
N GLY A 73 -13.16 8.22 17.11
CA GLY A 73 -12.92 7.51 15.85
C GLY A 73 -11.52 7.65 15.26
N MET A 74 -10.57 8.28 15.98
CA MET A 74 -9.18 8.26 15.53
C MET A 74 -8.56 6.87 15.66
N PRO A 75 -7.96 6.34 14.56
CA PRO A 75 -7.20 5.09 14.66
C PRO A 75 -5.94 5.30 15.50
N GLY A 76 -5.56 4.29 16.29
CA GLY A 76 -4.32 4.31 17.06
C GLY A 76 -3.08 4.16 16.19
N SER A 77 -3.16 3.28 15.18
CA SER A 77 -2.08 2.98 14.22
C SER A 77 -2.62 2.99 12.79
N TRP A 78 -1.72 3.05 11.83
CA TRP A 78 -2.07 2.77 10.45
C TRP A 78 -2.68 1.37 10.34
N ASP A 79 -3.68 1.20 9.49
CA ASP A 79 -4.20 -0.13 9.18
C ASP A 79 -3.18 -0.93 8.34
N SER A 80 -3.46 -2.18 8.04
CA SER A 80 -2.58 -3.01 7.20
C SER A 80 -2.77 -2.78 5.70
N CYS A 81 -3.77 -1.99 5.29
CA CYS A 81 -4.00 -1.62 3.90
C CYS A 81 -2.99 -0.57 3.47
N THR A 82 -2.02 -0.91 2.62
CA THR A 82 -0.97 0.00 2.16
C THR A 82 -1.37 0.82 0.94
N ALA A 83 -2.24 0.28 0.09
CA ALA A 83 -2.75 0.97 -1.09
C ALA A 83 -4.11 0.40 -1.50
N THR A 84 -4.95 1.24 -2.07
CA THR A 84 -6.27 0.87 -2.61
C THR A 84 -6.43 1.46 -4.00
N ALA A 85 -6.77 0.64 -4.98
CA ALA A 85 -7.12 1.10 -6.31
C ALA A 85 -8.57 0.71 -6.62
N ARG A 86 -9.30 1.64 -7.24
CA ARG A 86 -10.62 1.34 -7.80
C ARG A 86 -10.45 0.83 -9.23
N THR A 87 -11.12 -0.27 -9.53
CA THR A 87 -11.17 -0.85 -10.87
C THR A 87 -12.56 -0.73 -11.45
N THR A 88 -12.68 -0.49 -12.75
CA THR A 88 -13.97 -0.47 -13.46
C THR A 88 -14.51 -1.88 -13.65
N ASP A 89 -13.63 -2.85 -13.82
CA ASP A 89 -13.96 -4.24 -14.08
C ASP A 89 -13.70 -5.11 -12.87
N LYS A 90 -14.40 -6.23 -12.81
CA LYS A 90 -14.23 -7.19 -11.73
C LYS A 90 -12.87 -7.89 -11.81
N VAL A 91 -12.11 -7.85 -10.73
CA VAL A 91 -10.90 -8.66 -10.55
C VAL A 91 -11.30 -10.12 -10.32
N HIS A 92 -10.75 -11.04 -11.11
CA HIS A 92 -11.01 -12.47 -11.01
C HIS A 92 -9.90 -13.22 -10.30
N HIS A 93 -8.66 -12.80 -10.51
CA HIS A 93 -7.49 -13.39 -9.87
C HIS A 93 -6.41 -12.34 -9.64
N ALA A 94 -5.59 -12.56 -8.62
CA ALA A 94 -4.43 -11.72 -8.35
C ALA A 94 -3.26 -12.58 -7.89
N ALA A 95 -2.04 -12.16 -8.23
CA ALA A 95 -0.80 -12.82 -7.83
C ALA A 95 0.28 -11.79 -7.52
N TRP A 96 1.07 -12.05 -6.49
CA TRP A 96 2.25 -11.26 -6.15
C TRP A 96 3.49 -11.85 -6.79
N SER A 97 4.40 -10.97 -7.22
CA SER A 97 5.74 -11.40 -7.61
C SER A 97 6.52 -11.91 -6.39
N PRO A 98 7.47 -12.83 -6.56
CA PRO A 98 8.28 -13.34 -5.46
C PRO A 98 9.10 -12.27 -4.73
N CYS A 99 9.50 -11.20 -5.44
CA CYS A 99 10.20 -10.07 -4.83
C CYS A 99 9.28 -9.09 -4.10
N GLY A 100 7.95 -9.27 -4.19
CA GLY A 100 6.96 -8.38 -3.58
C GLY A 100 6.78 -7.03 -4.27
N GLN A 101 7.48 -6.73 -5.36
CA GLN A 101 7.43 -5.42 -6.03
C GLN A 101 6.26 -5.27 -7.00
N PHE A 102 5.72 -6.37 -7.50
CA PHE A 102 4.66 -6.36 -8.52
C PHE A 102 3.44 -7.16 -8.09
N ILE A 103 2.27 -6.68 -8.53
CA ILE A 103 1.01 -7.41 -8.48
C ILE A 103 0.50 -7.60 -9.90
N ALA A 104 0.14 -8.84 -10.25
CA ALA A 104 -0.61 -9.13 -11.46
C ALA A 104 -2.10 -9.31 -11.10
N THR A 105 -2.98 -8.58 -11.77
CA THR A 105 -4.45 -8.67 -11.59
C THR A 105 -5.11 -9.08 -12.89
N GLY A 106 -5.93 -10.11 -12.83
CA GLY A 106 -6.63 -10.68 -13.97
C GLY A 106 -8.05 -10.20 -14.10
N PHE A 107 -8.38 -9.67 -15.26
CA PHE A 107 -9.70 -9.21 -15.70
C PHE A 107 -10.18 -10.02 -16.89
N LEU A 108 -11.42 -9.83 -17.30
CA LEU A 108 -11.93 -10.41 -18.54
C LEU A 108 -11.07 -9.91 -19.72
N GLY A 109 -10.42 -10.84 -20.40
CA GLY A 109 -9.62 -10.55 -21.61
C GLY A 109 -8.33 -9.75 -21.39
N MET A 110 -7.86 -9.55 -20.15
CA MET A 110 -6.58 -8.88 -19.89
C MET A 110 -6.01 -9.19 -18.50
N VAL A 111 -4.71 -8.99 -18.39
CA VAL A 111 -3.99 -9.01 -17.11
C VAL A 111 -3.21 -7.71 -16.97
N LEU A 112 -3.38 -7.01 -15.85
CA LEU A 112 -2.58 -5.84 -15.51
C LEU A 112 -1.43 -6.25 -14.60
N VAL A 113 -0.25 -5.69 -14.86
CA VAL A 113 0.90 -5.75 -13.95
C VAL A 113 1.11 -4.35 -13.38
N GLN A 114 1.13 -4.25 -12.07
CA GLN A 114 1.15 -3.00 -11.31
C GLN A 114 2.28 -3.02 -10.29
N ASP A 115 2.81 -1.86 -9.93
CA ASP A 115 3.66 -1.70 -8.76
C ASP A 115 2.86 -2.01 -7.49
N SER A 116 3.44 -2.76 -6.57
CA SER A 116 2.74 -3.24 -5.39
C SER A 116 2.46 -2.15 -4.34
N ASN A 117 3.24 -1.09 -4.32
CA ASN A 117 3.12 -0.02 -3.34
C ASN A 117 2.21 1.10 -3.83
N THR A 118 2.38 1.49 -5.09
CA THR A 118 1.64 2.63 -5.68
C THR A 118 0.38 2.20 -6.43
N LEU A 119 0.28 0.90 -6.79
CA LEU A 119 -0.74 0.34 -7.68
C LEU A 119 -0.76 0.98 -9.07
N GLU A 120 0.33 1.70 -9.42
CA GLU A 120 0.51 2.25 -10.74
C GLU A 120 0.63 1.14 -11.78
N ARG A 121 -0.07 1.30 -12.89
CA ARG A 121 -0.05 0.33 -13.98
C ARG A 121 1.28 0.40 -14.73
N LEU A 122 2.04 -0.68 -14.68
CA LEU A 122 3.31 -0.84 -15.39
C LEU A 122 3.12 -1.48 -16.76
N SER A 123 2.23 -2.47 -16.87
CA SER A 123 2.00 -3.20 -18.13
C SER A 123 0.59 -3.75 -18.22
N THR A 124 0.12 -3.95 -19.45
CA THR A 124 -1.13 -4.65 -19.76
C THR A 124 -0.82 -5.80 -20.71
N LEU A 125 -1.09 -7.01 -20.24
CA LEU A 125 -0.92 -8.22 -21.02
C LEU A 125 -2.28 -8.65 -21.58
N LYS A 126 -2.38 -8.78 -22.88
CA LYS A 126 -3.58 -9.31 -23.55
C LYS A 126 -3.31 -10.76 -23.93
N PRO A 127 -4.26 -11.68 -23.70
CA PRO A 127 -4.17 -13.02 -24.23
C PRO A 127 -4.28 -13.02 -25.77
N PRO A 128 -3.97 -14.12 -26.44
CA PRO A 128 -4.30 -14.30 -27.84
C PRO A 128 -5.79 -14.07 -28.11
N ASP A 129 -6.16 -13.60 -29.30
CA ASP A 129 -7.55 -13.23 -29.65
C ASP A 129 -8.56 -14.36 -29.38
N SER A 130 -8.14 -15.62 -29.53
CA SER A 130 -8.96 -16.79 -29.20
C SER A 130 -9.37 -16.87 -27.72
N LEU A 131 -8.65 -16.20 -26.83
CA LEU A 131 -8.89 -16.21 -25.37
C LEU A 131 -9.35 -14.86 -24.83
N SER A 132 -9.57 -13.87 -25.68
CA SER A 132 -9.94 -12.50 -25.26
C SER A 132 -11.26 -12.39 -24.48
N ASN A 133 -12.14 -13.36 -24.64
CA ASN A 133 -13.44 -13.42 -23.94
C ASN A 133 -13.47 -14.41 -22.76
N TYR A 134 -12.33 -14.97 -22.38
CA TYR A 134 -12.25 -15.92 -21.28
C TYR A 134 -11.75 -15.26 -20.00
N LEU A 135 -12.22 -15.80 -18.89
CA LEU A 135 -11.83 -15.36 -17.55
C LEU A 135 -10.52 -16.00 -17.13
N PRO A 136 -9.55 -15.22 -16.61
CA PRO A 136 -8.40 -15.80 -15.97
C PRO A 136 -8.84 -16.49 -14.67
N VAL A 137 -8.56 -17.78 -14.57
CA VAL A 137 -8.88 -18.60 -13.38
C VAL A 137 -7.66 -18.85 -12.52
N PHE A 138 -6.49 -18.59 -13.03
CA PHE A 138 -5.24 -18.75 -12.29
C PHE A 138 -4.16 -17.80 -12.84
N LEU A 139 -3.47 -17.13 -11.94
CA LEU A 139 -2.31 -16.29 -12.20
C LEU A 139 -1.19 -16.68 -11.24
N THR A 140 0.03 -16.82 -11.73
CA THR A 140 1.20 -17.00 -10.89
C THR A 140 2.46 -16.49 -11.56
N PHE A 141 3.35 -15.89 -10.76
CA PHE A 141 4.71 -15.60 -11.23
C PHE A 141 5.60 -16.83 -11.10
N SER A 142 6.58 -16.92 -11.98
CA SER A 142 7.69 -17.87 -11.81
C SER A 142 8.50 -17.55 -10.55
N PRO A 143 9.22 -18.51 -9.96
CA PRO A 143 10.01 -18.28 -8.75
C PRO A 143 11.06 -17.18 -8.86
N ASN A 144 11.58 -16.92 -10.07
CA ASN A 144 12.53 -15.85 -10.35
C ASN A 144 11.85 -14.51 -10.71
N GLY A 145 10.51 -14.45 -10.75
CA GLY A 145 9.73 -13.25 -11.06
C GLY A 145 9.71 -12.81 -12.52
N ASN A 146 10.40 -13.51 -13.42
CA ASN A 146 10.58 -13.06 -14.82
C ASN A 146 9.43 -13.48 -15.76
N LEU A 147 8.63 -14.47 -15.37
CA LEU A 147 7.52 -14.98 -16.16
C LEU A 147 6.23 -14.92 -15.35
N LEU A 148 5.13 -14.68 -16.05
CA LEU A 148 3.78 -14.75 -15.50
C LEU A 148 3.00 -15.82 -16.28
N ALA A 149 2.51 -16.83 -15.58
CA ALA A 149 1.61 -17.84 -16.13
C ALA A 149 0.17 -17.45 -15.86
N CYS A 150 -0.67 -17.56 -16.88
CA CYS A 150 -2.11 -17.31 -16.79
C CYS A 150 -2.87 -18.47 -17.40
N ALA A 151 -3.80 -19.05 -16.64
CA ALA A 151 -4.74 -20.04 -17.16
C ALA A 151 -6.13 -19.41 -17.31
N TYR A 152 -6.81 -19.74 -18.40
CA TYR A 152 -8.15 -19.27 -18.70
C TYR A 152 -9.16 -20.43 -18.63
N LYS A 153 -10.37 -20.12 -18.18
CA LYS A 153 -11.46 -21.08 -18.21
C LYS A 153 -12.12 -20.98 -19.59
N THR A 154 -12.06 -22.07 -20.34
CA THR A 154 -12.79 -22.27 -21.59
C THR A 154 -14.23 -22.65 -21.32
#